data_c99bb257dc9289963c287c6c980e7a66
#
_entry.id   c99bb257dc9289963c287c6c980e7a66
#
_cell.length_a   1.000
_cell.length_b   1.000
_cell.length_c   1.000
_cell.angle_alpha   90.00
_cell.angle_beta   90.00
_cell.angle_gamma   90.00
#
_symmetry.space_group_name_H-M   'P 1'
#
loop_
_entity.id
_entity.type
_entity.pdbx_description
1 polymer ?
#
loop_
_entity_poly.entity_id
_entity_poly.type
_entity_poly.pdbx_seq_one_letter_code
_entity_poly.pdbx_strand_id
1 'polypeptide(L)'
;MKQLIIKRLNLLICCLCVVVAYGYYAINDYMHYKDYDVTVVNTLTGTQGKGSSLSFIAVYELKDGYRFSEYISPEMYSSIEKGDNITVSLRPFDVKQTFFDNIVWFFGMVLVQSVCGAYIVFSIIFCVFSKIEN
;
A
#
# COMPACT_ATOMS: atom_id res chain seq x y z
N MET A 1 -7.30 18.08 37.51
CA MET A 1 -8.29 17.42 36.66
C MET A 1 -8.37 18.00 35.24
N LYS A 2 -8.63 19.30 35.02
CA LYS A 2 -8.71 19.93 33.67
C LYS A 2 -7.46 19.67 32.78
N GLN A 3 -6.24 19.78 33.31
CA GLN A 3 -5.02 19.54 32.51
C GLN A 3 -4.88 18.09 32.03
N LEU A 4 -5.36 17.11 32.79
CA LEU A 4 -5.31 15.70 32.41
C LEU A 4 -6.30 15.41 31.25
N ILE A 5 -7.46 16.03 31.29
CA ILE A 5 -8.47 15.93 30.24
C ILE A 5 -7.96 16.54 28.94
N ILE A 6 -7.35 17.73 28.99
CA ILE A 6 -6.76 18.40 27.83
C ILE A 6 -5.63 17.55 27.20
N LYS A 7 -4.75 16.97 28.02
CA LYS A 7 -3.69 16.09 27.51
C LYS A 7 -4.22 14.84 26.81
N ARG A 8 -5.26 14.22 27.37
CA ARG A 8 -5.93 13.06 26.74
C ARG A 8 -6.61 13.42 25.43
N LEU A 9 -7.29 14.57 25.39
CA LEU A 9 -7.95 15.08 24.19
C LEU A 9 -6.92 15.36 23.07
N ASN A 10 -5.83 16.03 23.41
CA ASN A 10 -4.75 16.30 22.43
C ASN A 10 -4.14 15.02 21.87
N LEU A 11 -3.89 14.01 22.73
CA LEU A 11 -3.37 12.73 22.29
C LEU A 11 -4.36 12.01 21.37
N LEU A 12 -5.65 12.07 21.68
CA LEU A 12 -6.71 11.47 20.85
C LEU A 12 -6.77 12.13 19.47
N ILE A 13 -6.67 13.46 19.42
CA ILE A 13 -6.62 14.22 18.16
C ILE A 13 -5.38 13.85 17.34
N CYS A 14 -4.20 13.77 17.98
CA CYS A 14 -2.98 13.34 17.32
C CYS A 14 -3.11 11.92 16.73
N CYS A 15 -3.64 10.96 17.48
CA CYS A 15 -3.87 9.60 17.00
C CYS A 15 -4.85 9.58 15.81
N LEU A 16 -5.91 10.37 15.88
CA LEU A 16 -6.88 10.48 14.79
C LEU A 16 -6.23 11.08 13.52
N CYS A 17 -5.44 12.12 13.64
CA CYS A 17 -4.70 12.72 12.53
C CYS A 17 -3.74 11.71 11.88
N VAL A 18 -3.03 10.92 12.69
CA VAL A 18 -2.12 9.88 12.19
C VAL A 18 -2.89 8.80 11.42
N VAL A 19 -3.99 8.30 11.96
CA VAL A 19 -4.81 7.27 11.29
C VAL A 19 -5.37 7.78 9.97
N VAL A 20 -5.87 9.02 9.93
CA VAL A 20 -6.42 9.63 8.72
C VAL A 20 -5.32 9.86 7.69
N ALA A 21 -4.17 10.41 8.08
CA ALA A 21 -3.06 10.68 7.16
C ALA A 21 -2.51 9.41 6.54
N TYR A 22 -2.25 8.38 7.36
CA TYR A 22 -1.79 7.08 6.86
C TYR A 22 -2.85 6.35 6.04
N GLY A 23 -4.13 6.43 6.44
CA GLY A 23 -5.23 5.86 5.66
C GLY A 23 -5.34 6.50 4.28
N TYR A 24 -5.24 7.83 4.20
CA TYR A 24 -5.23 8.55 2.93
C TYR A 24 -4.04 8.17 2.04
N TYR A 25 -2.83 8.10 2.63
CA TYR A 25 -1.62 7.68 1.91
C TYR A 25 -1.77 6.25 1.36
N ALA A 26 -2.24 5.32 2.19
CA ALA A 26 -2.46 3.94 1.78
C ALA A 26 -3.48 3.80 0.65
N ILE A 27 -4.60 4.51 0.74
CA ILE A 27 -5.61 4.48 -0.30
C ILE A 27 -5.03 5.03 -1.60
N ASN A 28 -4.29 6.13 -1.52
CA ASN A 28 -3.72 6.77 -2.71
C ASN A 28 -2.68 5.89 -3.40
N ASP A 29 -1.79 5.22 -2.65
CA ASP A 29 -0.73 4.40 -3.25
C ASP A 29 -1.18 2.98 -3.59
N TYR A 30 -2.16 2.44 -2.87
CA TYR A 30 -2.56 1.04 -3.00
C TYR A 30 -3.80 0.83 -3.87
N MET A 31 -4.73 1.78 -3.90
CA MET A 31 -6.00 1.64 -4.62
C MET A 31 -6.08 2.41 -5.92
N HIS A 32 -5.28 3.46 -6.10
CA HIS A 32 -5.30 4.24 -7.33
C HIS A 32 -4.32 3.68 -8.35
N TYR A 33 -4.85 3.39 -9.55
CA TYR A 33 -4.04 3.04 -10.71
C TYR A 33 -3.53 4.32 -11.37
N LYS A 34 -2.28 4.29 -11.80
CA LYS A 34 -1.65 5.35 -12.61
C LYS A 34 -1.11 4.73 -13.88
N ASP A 35 -1.14 5.51 -14.95
CA ASP A 35 -0.60 5.10 -16.23
C ASP A 35 0.91 5.37 -16.26
N TYR A 36 1.66 4.35 -16.62
CA TYR A 36 3.11 4.40 -16.75
C TYR A 36 3.51 4.06 -18.18
N ASP A 37 4.30 4.94 -18.79
CA ASP A 37 4.98 4.63 -20.06
C ASP A 37 6.20 3.78 -19.76
N VAL A 38 6.22 2.58 -20.26
CA VAL A 38 7.27 1.58 -20.00
C VAL A 38 7.79 0.97 -21.28
N THR A 39 9.04 0.54 -21.26
CA THR A 39 9.62 -0.29 -22.32
C THR A 39 9.66 -1.74 -21.88
N VAL A 40 9.20 -2.64 -22.70
CA VAL A 40 9.28 -4.09 -22.45
C VAL A 40 10.74 -4.55 -22.60
N VAL A 41 11.36 -4.94 -21.49
CA VAL A 41 12.76 -5.42 -21.49
C VAL A 41 12.85 -6.90 -21.80
N ASN A 42 11.92 -7.68 -21.23
CA ASN A 42 11.86 -9.12 -21.41
C ASN A 42 10.48 -9.67 -21.07
N THR A 43 10.15 -10.82 -21.59
CA THR A 43 8.98 -11.61 -21.21
C THR A 43 9.43 -13.00 -20.77
N LEU A 44 8.88 -13.48 -19.67
CA LEU A 44 9.24 -14.74 -19.04
C LEU A 44 8.02 -15.61 -18.82
N THR A 45 8.19 -16.92 -18.91
CA THR A 45 7.20 -17.89 -18.46
C THR A 45 7.70 -18.59 -17.22
N GLY A 46 6.88 -18.71 -16.20
CA GLY A 46 7.20 -19.41 -14.97
C GLY A 46 6.10 -20.38 -14.57
N THR A 47 6.45 -21.36 -13.74
CA THR A 47 5.46 -22.24 -13.09
C THR A 47 5.31 -21.83 -11.65
N GLN A 48 4.11 -21.45 -11.24
CA GLN A 48 3.81 -21.15 -9.85
C GLN A 48 3.41 -22.42 -9.11
N GLY A 49 4.33 -22.93 -8.26
CA GLY A 49 4.02 -23.99 -7.28
C GLY A 49 3.81 -25.41 -7.85
N LYS A 50 3.44 -26.33 -6.97
CA LYS A 50 3.24 -27.77 -7.26
C LYS A 50 2.01 -28.11 -8.14
N GLY A 51 1.33 -27.14 -8.70
CA GLY A 51 0.11 -27.30 -9.51
C GLY A 51 0.19 -26.53 -10.82
N SER A 52 1.22 -26.74 -11.62
CA SER A 52 1.37 -26.46 -13.09
C SER A 52 0.47 -25.40 -13.76
N SER A 53 0.12 -24.30 -13.13
CA SER A 53 -0.38 -23.16 -13.87
C SER A 53 0.80 -22.33 -14.41
N LEU A 54 0.87 -22.18 -15.74
CA LEU A 54 1.80 -21.29 -16.39
C LEU A 54 1.47 -19.84 -16.01
N SER A 55 2.45 -19.15 -15.44
CA SER A 55 2.39 -17.71 -15.21
C SER A 55 3.23 -16.99 -16.25
N PHE A 56 2.69 -15.89 -16.76
CA PHE A 56 3.37 -15.03 -17.72
C PHE A 56 3.80 -13.75 -17.00
N ILE A 57 5.06 -13.38 -17.17
CA ILE A 57 5.66 -12.24 -16.49
C ILE A 57 6.28 -11.34 -17.55
N ALA A 58 5.99 -10.05 -17.51
CA ALA A 58 6.69 -9.04 -18.26
C ALA A 58 7.65 -8.27 -17.36
N VAL A 59 8.83 -7.99 -17.86
CA VAL A 59 9.81 -7.12 -17.21
C VAL A 59 9.81 -5.80 -17.94
N TYR A 60 9.47 -4.75 -17.22
CA TYR A 60 9.34 -3.39 -17.73
C TYR A 60 10.48 -2.51 -17.23
N GLU A 61 10.81 -1.50 -18.03
CA GLU A 61 11.75 -0.45 -17.66
C GLU A 61 11.07 0.91 -17.81
N LEU A 62 11.11 1.72 -16.76
CA LEU A 62 10.66 3.11 -16.78
C LEU A 62 11.69 4.00 -17.46
N LYS A 63 11.28 5.22 -17.85
CA LYS A 63 12.15 6.25 -18.45
C LYS A 63 13.36 6.63 -17.58
N ASP A 64 13.28 6.41 -16.27
CA ASP A 64 14.37 6.65 -15.31
C ASP A 64 15.33 5.44 -15.16
N GLY A 65 15.14 4.37 -15.95
CA GLY A 65 15.94 3.15 -15.93
C GLY A 65 15.54 2.15 -14.82
N TYR A 66 14.52 2.46 -14.03
CA TYR A 66 14.04 1.53 -13.02
C TYR A 66 13.31 0.36 -13.66
N ARG A 67 13.65 -0.87 -13.24
CA ARG A 67 13.05 -2.11 -13.75
C ARG A 67 12.19 -2.78 -12.71
N PHE A 68 11.04 -3.26 -13.14
CA PHE A 68 10.14 -4.06 -12.32
C PHE A 68 9.49 -5.16 -13.15
N SER A 69 8.91 -6.15 -12.49
CA SER A 69 8.23 -7.26 -13.15
C SER A 69 6.79 -7.33 -12.69
N GLU A 70 5.90 -7.64 -13.64
CA GLU A 70 4.45 -7.76 -13.41
C GLU A 70 3.92 -9.04 -14.03
N TYR A 71 2.93 -9.65 -13.38
CA TYR A 71 2.18 -10.76 -13.97
C TYR A 71 1.21 -10.23 -15.01
N ILE A 72 1.25 -10.81 -16.19
CA ILE A 72 0.42 -10.40 -17.32
C ILE A 72 -0.48 -11.53 -17.80
N SER A 73 -1.54 -11.19 -18.52
CA SER A 73 -2.43 -12.18 -19.12
C SER A 73 -1.74 -12.90 -20.30
N PRO A 74 -2.19 -14.13 -20.64
CA PRO A 74 -1.69 -14.83 -21.82
C PRO A 74 -1.86 -14.04 -23.13
N GLU A 75 -2.97 -13.30 -23.24
CA GLU A 75 -3.26 -12.46 -24.40
C GLU A 75 -2.24 -11.32 -24.52
N MET A 76 -1.94 -10.65 -23.41
CA MET A 76 -0.95 -9.59 -23.35
C MET A 76 0.45 -10.15 -23.65
N TYR A 77 0.79 -11.32 -23.10
CA TYR A 77 2.07 -12.00 -23.37
C TYR A 77 2.29 -12.27 -24.87
N SER A 78 1.24 -12.66 -25.59
CA SER A 78 1.33 -12.92 -27.03
C SER A 78 1.33 -11.66 -27.89
N SER A 79 0.95 -10.50 -27.33
CA SER A 79 0.81 -9.23 -28.06
C SER A 79 2.00 -8.28 -27.89
N ILE A 80 2.87 -8.51 -26.90
CA ILE A 80 4.00 -7.63 -26.61
C ILE A 80 5.32 -8.28 -26.98
N GLU A 81 6.24 -7.49 -27.51
CA GLU A 81 7.59 -7.91 -27.84
C GLU A 81 8.63 -7.10 -27.05
N LYS A 82 9.83 -7.68 -26.96
CA LYS A 82 10.96 -6.98 -26.36
C LYS A 82 11.30 -5.72 -27.14
N GLY A 83 11.35 -4.59 -26.45
CA GLY A 83 11.62 -3.27 -27.02
C GLY A 83 10.37 -2.44 -27.26
N ASP A 84 9.18 -3.00 -27.10
CA ASP A 84 7.93 -2.25 -27.23
C ASP A 84 7.80 -1.17 -26.16
N ASN A 85 7.32 -0.01 -26.57
CA ASN A 85 6.93 1.05 -25.67
C ASN A 85 5.42 1.01 -25.52
N ILE A 86 4.98 0.70 -24.33
CA ILE A 86 3.55 0.56 -24.01
C ILE A 86 3.19 1.40 -22.76
N THR A 87 1.93 1.75 -22.66
CA THR A 87 1.38 2.37 -21.44
C THR A 87 0.64 1.29 -20.64
N VAL A 88 1.06 1.10 -19.40
CA VAL A 88 0.44 0.14 -18.48
C VAL A 88 -0.15 0.86 -17.28
N SER A 89 -1.35 0.44 -16.87
CA SER A 89 -2.04 1.00 -15.72
C SER A 89 -1.78 0.14 -14.49
N LEU A 90 -0.97 0.65 -13.58
CA LEU A 90 -0.48 -0.07 -12.40
C LEU A 90 -0.64 0.78 -11.13
N ARG A 91 -0.67 0.09 -10.00
CA ARG A 91 -0.62 0.79 -8.71
C ARG A 91 0.81 1.27 -8.43
N PRO A 92 1.01 2.48 -7.90
CA PRO A 92 2.35 2.98 -7.56
C PRO A 92 3.15 2.01 -6.68
N PHE A 93 2.48 1.30 -5.78
CA PHE A 93 3.06 0.30 -4.91
C PHE A 93 3.68 -0.90 -5.67
N ASP A 94 3.08 -1.33 -6.78
CA ASP A 94 3.58 -2.46 -7.57
C ASP A 94 4.78 -2.06 -8.44
N VAL A 95 4.94 -0.77 -8.74
CA VAL A 95 5.97 -0.25 -9.64
C VAL A 95 7.29 0.02 -8.92
N LYS A 96 7.27 0.72 -7.79
CA LYS A 96 8.47 1.07 -7.03
C LYS A 96 8.36 0.61 -5.58
N GLN A 97 8.96 -0.53 -5.28
CA GLN A 97 9.12 -1.00 -3.91
C GLN A 97 10.59 -0.91 -3.51
N THR A 98 10.96 0.13 -2.79
CA THR A 98 12.25 0.13 -2.09
C THR A 98 12.11 -0.63 -0.77
N PHE A 99 13.22 -1.17 -0.25
CA PHE A 99 13.25 -1.77 1.08
C PHE A 99 12.73 -0.81 2.16
N PHE A 100 13.01 0.48 2.00
CA PHE A 100 12.55 1.52 2.91
C PHE A 100 11.03 1.74 2.82
N ASP A 101 10.45 1.73 1.62
CA ASP A 101 9.00 1.85 1.43
C ASP A 101 8.25 0.68 2.09
N ASN A 102 8.79 -0.53 1.97
CA ASN A 102 8.23 -1.71 2.63
C ASN A 102 8.28 -1.61 4.16
N ILE A 103 9.37 -1.09 4.72
CA ILE A 103 9.49 -0.86 6.16
C ILE A 103 8.50 0.22 6.62
N VAL A 104 8.47 1.37 5.95
CA VAL A 104 7.54 2.47 6.27
C VAL A 104 6.10 2.00 6.15
N TRP A 105 5.80 1.21 5.13
CA TRP A 105 4.49 0.61 4.95
C TRP A 105 4.12 -0.31 6.12
N PHE A 106 4.95 -1.31 6.40
CA PHE A 106 4.68 -2.30 7.43
C PHE A 106 4.61 -1.68 8.84
N PHE A 107 5.59 -0.86 9.21
CA PHE A 107 5.60 -0.23 10.53
C PHE A 107 4.60 0.92 10.66
N GLY A 108 4.41 1.73 9.62
CA GLY A 108 3.45 2.83 9.64
C GLY A 108 2.00 2.32 9.65
N MET A 109 1.67 1.43 8.73
CA MET A 109 0.29 0.97 8.57
C MET A 109 -0.12 -0.06 9.60
N VAL A 110 0.71 -1.05 9.90
CA VAL A 110 0.33 -2.13 10.81
C VAL A 110 0.53 -1.72 12.27
N LEU A 111 1.69 -1.20 12.63
CA LEU A 111 1.99 -0.85 14.02
C LEU A 111 1.33 0.46 14.45
N VAL A 112 1.59 1.54 13.72
CA VAL A 112 1.11 2.86 14.12
C VAL A 112 -0.41 2.94 14.08
N GLN A 113 -1.05 2.44 13.03
CA GLN A 113 -2.50 2.42 12.94
C GLN A 113 -3.14 1.50 13.97
N SER A 114 -2.57 0.33 14.24
CA SER A 114 -3.09 -0.59 15.26
C SER A 114 -3.02 0.03 16.65
N VAL A 115 -1.90 0.67 17.01
CA VAL A 115 -1.73 1.32 18.31
C VAL A 115 -2.66 2.53 18.45
N CYS A 116 -2.70 3.41 17.44
CA CYS A 116 -3.58 4.59 17.47
C CYS A 116 -5.06 4.20 17.44
N GLY A 117 -5.43 3.20 16.63
CA GLY A 117 -6.78 2.66 16.57
C GLY A 117 -7.23 2.06 17.89
N ALA A 118 -6.38 1.24 18.52
CA ALA A 118 -6.65 0.67 19.85
C ALA A 118 -6.85 1.78 20.89
N TYR A 119 -5.99 2.80 20.91
CA TYR A 119 -6.12 3.93 21.83
C TYR A 119 -7.46 4.68 21.65
N ILE A 120 -7.89 4.92 20.42
CA ILE A 120 -9.17 5.56 20.11
C ILE A 120 -10.32 4.71 20.63
N VAL A 121 -10.33 3.41 20.34
CA VAL A 121 -11.38 2.49 20.79
C VAL A 121 -11.46 2.44 22.30
N PHE A 122 -10.34 2.28 23.02
CA PHE A 122 -10.31 2.28 24.49
C PHE A 122 -10.77 3.61 25.06
N SER A 123 -10.43 4.75 24.44
CA SER A 123 -10.88 6.06 24.89
C SER A 123 -12.38 6.22 24.77
N ILE A 124 -13.00 5.73 23.69
CA ILE A 124 -14.46 5.76 23.49
C ILE A 124 -15.15 4.86 24.52
N ILE A 125 -14.66 3.63 24.69
CA ILE A 125 -15.20 2.67 25.67
C ILE A 125 -15.18 3.29 27.07
N PHE A 126 -14.05 3.86 27.48
CA PHE A 126 -13.92 4.50 28.79
C PHE A 126 -14.87 5.67 28.97
N CYS A 127 -15.07 6.51 27.93
CA CYS A 127 -16.05 7.60 27.97
C CYS A 127 -17.49 7.12 28.13
N VAL A 128 -17.84 6.01 27.49
CA VAL A 128 -19.19 5.42 27.60
C VAL A 128 -19.42 4.85 29.00
N PHE A 129 -18.47 4.07 29.52
CA PHE A 129 -18.60 3.50 30.88
C PHE A 129 -18.63 4.56 31.97
N SER A 130 -17.83 5.62 31.88
CA SER A 130 -17.84 6.71 32.85
C SER A 130 -19.15 7.53 32.88
N LYS A 131 -19.97 7.46 31.81
CA LYS A 131 -21.30 8.07 31.77
C LYS A 131 -22.41 7.19 32.34
N ILE A 132 -22.16 5.88 32.43
CA ILE A 132 -23.15 4.92 32.97
C ILE A 132 -23.07 4.88 34.51
N GLU A 133 -21.91 5.22 35.10
CA GLU A 133 -21.72 5.24 36.56
C GLU A 133 -22.12 6.56 37.25
N ASN A 134 -22.45 7.62 36.49
CA ASN A 134 -22.97 8.87 36.99
C ASN A 134 -24.44 9.04 36.65
#